data_71900fa8d0689503fcbfa7584dbbd1e0
#
_entry.id   71900fa8d0689503fcbfa7584dbbd1e0
#
_cell.length_a   1.000
_cell.length_b   1.000
_cell.length_c   1.000
_cell.angle_alpha   90.00
_cell.angle_beta   90.00
_cell.angle_gamma   90.00
#
_symmetry.space_group_name_H-M   'P 1'
#
loop_
_entity.id
_entity.type
_entity.pdbx_description
1 polymer ?
#
loop_
_entity_poly.entity_id
_entity_poly.type
_entity_poly.pdbx_seq_one_letter_code
_entity_poly.pdbx_strand_id
1 'polypeptide(L)'
;TASVYGAFLKTLKKSATKPIVLEPAFFEYSKNQHVVFNEDSNQLIQEVEGDILYLDPPYNAREYGANYHILNTIALYDDFTPRGKTGLREYEKSNWCKKAKVANELETLIRNANFEWIFLSYNNEGLLGLEQIRAIFERYGIYQLKSQKYQRFKADSNRTHKQDSTIEYLHILHK
;
A
#
# COMPACT_ATOMS: atom_id res chain seq x y z
N THR A 1 -10.30 13.36 -7.23
CA THR A 1 -11.17 12.35 -7.88
C THR A 1 -12.06 11.73 -6.83
N ALA A 2 -13.38 11.77 -7.02
CA ALA A 2 -14.26 10.96 -6.21
C ALA A 2 -14.02 9.52 -6.63
N SER A 3 -13.48 8.70 -5.74
CA SER A 3 -13.39 7.25 -5.94
C SER A 3 -14.78 6.60 -5.88
N VAL A 4 -15.77 7.22 -6.54
CA VAL A 4 -17.17 6.84 -6.49
C VAL A 4 -17.70 6.84 -7.92
N TYR A 5 -18.06 5.66 -8.38
CA TYR A 5 -18.67 5.48 -9.68
C TYR A 5 -20.06 6.15 -9.71
N GLY A 6 -20.29 6.96 -10.74
CA GLY A 6 -21.57 7.68 -10.90
C GLY A 6 -21.85 8.76 -9.85
N ALA A 7 -20.84 9.19 -9.07
CA ALA A 7 -21.04 10.27 -8.09
C ALA A 7 -21.31 11.61 -8.78
N PHE A 8 -22.39 12.26 -8.39
CA PHE A 8 -22.66 13.64 -8.77
C PHE A 8 -21.83 14.61 -7.91
N LEU A 9 -20.97 15.38 -8.57
CA LEU A 9 -20.19 16.43 -7.91
C LEU A 9 -20.90 17.77 -8.06
N LYS A 10 -21.30 18.36 -6.94
CA LYS A 10 -21.93 19.69 -6.91
C LYS A 10 -21.00 20.82 -7.38
N THR A 11 -19.69 20.63 -7.18
CA THR A 11 -18.66 21.60 -7.54
C THR A 11 -17.47 20.88 -8.14
N LEU A 12 -17.10 21.25 -9.36
CA LEU A 12 -15.91 20.73 -10.03
C LEU A 12 -14.71 21.63 -9.70
N LYS A 13 -13.61 21.02 -9.28
CA LYS A 13 -12.33 21.72 -9.15
C LYS A 13 -11.80 22.02 -10.55
N LYS A 14 -11.14 23.18 -10.75
CA LYS A 14 -10.51 23.55 -12.02
C LYS A 14 -9.56 22.49 -12.56
N SER A 15 -8.87 21.75 -11.66
CA SER A 15 -7.99 20.64 -12.04
C SER A 15 -8.74 19.44 -12.62
N ALA A 16 -10.02 19.25 -12.27
CA ALA A 16 -10.83 18.13 -12.76
C ALA A 16 -11.38 18.36 -14.19
N THR A 17 -11.31 19.59 -14.67
CA THR A 17 -11.79 19.99 -16.01
C THR A 17 -10.64 20.25 -16.99
N LYS A 18 -9.40 20.05 -16.57
CA LYS A 18 -8.23 20.14 -17.47
C LYS A 18 -8.25 19.00 -18.47
N PRO A 19 -7.79 19.23 -19.72
CA PRO A 19 -7.56 18.16 -20.66
C PRO A 19 -6.68 17.08 -20.06
N ILE A 20 -7.03 15.82 -20.27
CA ILE A 20 -6.19 14.69 -19.90
C ILE A 20 -5.19 14.50 -21.03
N VAL A 21 -3.92 14.64 -20.73
CA VAL A 21 -2.83 14.31 -21.64
C VAL A 21 -2.18 13.02 -21.13
N LEU A 22 -2.18 12.00 -21.97
CA LEU A 22 -1.50 10.75 -21.67
C LEU A 22 -0.10 10.83 -22.26
N GLU A 23 0.88 10.88 -21.39
CA GLU A 23 2.30 10.89 -21.75
C GLU A 23 2.97 9.66 -21.16
N PRO A 24 3.94 9.05 -21.83
CA PRO A 24 4.77 8.01 -21.25
C PRO A 24 5.46 8.54 -19.99
N ALA A 25 5.43 7.78 -18.91
CA ALA A 25 6.24 8.10 -17.74
C ALA A 25 7.73 7.99 -18.09
N PHE A 26 8.55 8.87 -17.53
CA PHE A 26 9.99 8.72 -17.64
C PHE A 26 10.40 7.40 -16.98
N PHE A 27 11.18 6.60 -17.67
CA PHE A 27 11.76 5.37 -17.14
C PHE A 27 13.18 5.19 -17.68
N GLU A 28 14.03 4.63 -16.86
CA GLU A 28 15.38 4.22 -17.27
C GLU A 28 15.33 2.78 -17.77
N TYR A 29 15.93 2.54 -18.92
CA TYR A 29 16.07 1.20 -19.44
C TYR A 29 17.24 0.51 -18.74
N SER A 30 16.95 -0.54 -17.98
CA SER A 30 17.96 -1.40 -17.39
C SER A 30 18.22 -2.62 -18.28
N LYS A 31 19.49 -3.00 -18.42
CA LYS A 31 19.88 -4.26 -19.05
C LYS A 31 19.79 -5.47 -18.11
N ASN A 32 19.52 -5.22 -16.82
CA ASN A 32 19.36 -6.28 -15.84
C ASN A 32 18.06 -7.04 -16.09
N GLN A 33 18.07 -8.31 -15.79
CA GLN A 33 16.86 -9.11 -15.80
C GLN A 33 16.01 -8.77 -14.58
N HIS A 34 14.74 -8.46 -14.81
CA HIS A 34 13.76 -8.21 -13.77
C HIS A 34 12.62 -9.21 -13.92
N VAL A 35 12.12 -9.69 -12.79
CA VAL A 35 10.94 -10.56 -12.74
C VAL A 35 9.85 -9.83 -11.99
N VAL A 36 8.62 -9.87 -12.51
CA VAL A 36 7.45 -9.26 -11.89
C VAL A 36 6.45 -10.37 -11.58
N PHE A 37 6.02 -10.42 -10.32
CA PHE A 37 5.00 -11.35 -9.85
C PHE A 37 3.71 -10.58 -9.52
N ASN A 38 2.57 -11.23 -9.72
CA ASN A 38 1.25 -10.73 -9.30
C ASN A 38 0.54 -11.82 -8.51
N GLU A 39 1.01 -12.05 -7.28
CA GLU A 39 0.60 -13.16 -6.44
C GLU A 39 0.42 -12.71 -4.99
N ASP A 40 -0.13 -13.59 -4.14
CA ASP A 40 -0.17 -13.36 -2.71
C ASP A 40 1.24 -13.34 -2.12
N SER A 41 1.59 -12.28 -1.41
CA SER A 41 2.94 -12.07 -0.88
C SER A 41 3.39 -13.16 0.09
N ASN A 42 2.45 -13.74 0.88
CA ASN A 42 2.76 -14.78 1.85
C ASN A 42 2.94 -16.16 1.20
N GLN A 43 2.48 -16.33 -0.04
CA GLN A 43 2.78 -17.49 -0.88
C GLN A 43 4.11 -17.27 -1.60
N LEU A 44 4.26 -16.14 -2.30
CA LEU A 44 5.44 -15.81 -3.07
C LEU A 44 6.72 -15.81 -2.24
N ILE A 45 6.68 -15.33 -0.99
CA ILE A 45 7.87 -15.27 -0.12
C ILE A 45 8.51 -16.63 0.16
N GLN A 46 7.79 -17.73 -0.06
CA GLN A 46 8.30 -19.09 0.11
C GLN A 46 9.08 -19.59 -1.12
N GLU A 47 8.96 -18.88 -2.25
CA GLU A 47 9.53 -19.26 -3.54
C GLU A 47 10.68 -18.34 -3.98
N VAL A 48 10.83 -17.20 -3.30
CA VAL A 48 11.85 -16.19 -3.63
C VAL A 48 12.85 -16.03 -2.49
N GLU A 49 14.10 -15.72 -2.87
CA GLU A 49 15.19 -15.46 -1.94
C GLU A 49 16.09 -14.34 -2.48
N GLY A 50 16.93 -13.77 -1.62
CA GLY A 50 17.87 -12.73 -2.01
C GLY A 50 18.55 -12.05 -0.83
N ASP A 51 19.31 -11.01 -1.11
CA ASP A 51 20.05 -10.27 -0.09
C ASP A 51 19.11 -9.28 0.65
N ILE A 52 18.25 -8.60 -0.09
CA ILE A 52 17.40 -7.52 0.43
C ILE A 52 15.94 -7.75 0.05
N LEU A 53 15.07 -7.71 1.05
CA LEU A 53 13.62 -7.67 0.90
C LEU A 53 13.11 -6.29 1.35
N TYR A 54 12.44 -5.56 0.45
CA TYR A 54 11.74 -4.33 0.80
C TYR A 54 10.23 -4.55 0.79
N LEU A 55 9.59 -4.22 1.90
CA LEU A 55 8.15 -4.39 2.12
C LEU A 55 7.47 -3.03 2.25
N ASP A 56 6.44 -2.80 1.44
CA ASP A 56 5.55 -1.63 1.51
C ASP A 56 4.09 -2.09 1.44
N PRO A 57 3.60 -2.79 2.48
CA PRO A 57 2.25 -3.33 2.51
C PRO A 57 1.21 -2.24 2.73
N PRO A 58 -0.08 -2.52 2.46
CA PRO A 58 -1.15 -1.64 2.89
C PRO A 58 -1.12 -1.47 4.42
N TYR A 59 -1.01 -0.24 4.90
CA TYR A 59 -0.98 0.04 6.34
C TYR A 59 -2.33 0.48 6.92
N ASN A 60 -3.38 0.54 6.12
CA ASN A 60 -4.74 0.88 6.58
C ASN A 60 -5.79 -0.12 6.08
N ALA A 61 -7.02 -0.01 6.62
CA ALA A 61 -8.12 -0.91 6.26
C ALA A 61 -8.73 -0.68 4.87
N ARG A 62 -8.17 0.25 4.08
CA ARG A 62 -8.66 0.55 2.73
C ARG A 62 -8.01 -0.38 1.73
N GLU A 63 -8.83 -1.18 1.10
CA GLU A 63 -8.41 -2.06 0.03
C GLU A 63 -8.03 -1.27 -1.24
N TYR A 64 -6.92 -1.61 -1.86
CA TYR A 64 -6.52 -1.01 -3.12
C TYR A 64 -7.55 -1.24 -4.22
N GLY A 65 -8.18 -2.43 -4.27
CA GLY A 65 -9.26 -2.74 -5.18
C GLY A 65 -10.44 -1.77 -5.07
N ALA A 66 -10.77 -1.31 -3.85
CA ALA A 66 -11.79 -0.29 -3.65
C ALA A 66 -11.32 1.12 -4.00
N ASN A 67 -10.08 1.48 -3.64
CA ASN A 67 -9.55 2.82 -3.89
C ASN A 67 -9.34 3.11 -5.38
N TYR A 68 -8.89 2.12 -6.12
CA TYR A 68 -8.50 2.24 -7.51
C TYR A 68 -9.48 1.60 -8.50
N HIS A 69 -10.70 1.23 -8.04
CA HIS A 69 -11.69 0.53 -8.87
C HIS A 69 -12.03 1.27 -10.17
N ILE A 70 -12.04 2.62 -10.18
CA ILE A 70 -12.30 3.40 -11.40
C ILE A 70 -11.15 3.26 -12.38
N LEU A 71 -9.89 3.29 -11.91
CA LEU A 71 -8.72 3.08 -12.76
C LEU A 71 -8.69 1.66 -13.33
N ASN A 72 -9.02 0.67 -12.50
CA ASN A 72 -9.17 -0.71 -12.95
C ASN A 72 -10.28 -0.86 -14.00
N THR A 73 -11.40 -0.14 -13.82
CA THR A 73 -12.50 -0.14 -14.81
C THR A 73 -12.04 0.44 -16.14
N ILE A 74 -11.25 1.51 -16.12
CA ILE A 74 -10.69 2.12 -17.34
C ILE A 74 -9.69 1.16 -18.01
N ALA A 75 -8.82 0.52 -17.21
CA ALA A 75 -7.80 -0.38 -17.74
C ALA A 75 -8.38 -1.68 -18.31
N LEU A 76 -9.36 -2.27 -17.64
CA LEU A 76 -9.99 -3.52 -18.07
C LEU A 76 -10.98 -3.30 -19.22
N TYR A 77 -11.65 -2.13 -19.23
CA TYR A 77 -12.64 -1.73 -20.24
C TYR A 77 -13.69 -2.81 -20.54
N ASP A 78 -14.15 -3.48 -19.50
CA ASP A 78 -15.09 -4.59 -19.54
C ASP A 78 -16.45 -4.20 -18.93
N ASP A 79 -17.46 -5.01 -19.17
CA ASP A 79 -18.74 -4.90 -18.50
C ASP A 79 -18.68 -5.51 -17.10
N PHE A 80 -19.14 -4.77 -16.10
CA PHE A 80 -19.30 -5.26 -14.75
C PHE A 80 -20.55 -4.70 -14.08
N THR A 81 -21.06 -5.40 -13.07
CA THR A 81 -22.18 -4.92 -12.28
C THR A 81 -21.70 -4.11 -11.08
N PRO A 82 -21.91 -2.78 -11.06
CA PRO A 82 -21.52 -1.93 -9.94
C PRO A 82 -22.27 -2.32 -8.66
N ARG A 83 -21.54 -2.46 -7.54
CA ARG A 83 -22.10 -2.87 -6.24
C ARG A 83 -22.04 -1.74 -5.21
N GLY A 84 -23.07 -1.68 -4.37
CA GLY A 84 -23.19 -0.71 -3.27
C GLY A 84 -23.38 0.73 -3.74
N LYS A 85 -23.40 1.66 -2.78
CA LYS A 85 -23.61 3.10 -3.05
C LYS A 85 -22.50 3.76 -3.85
N THR A 86 -21.32 3.17 -3.85
CA THR A 86 -20.12 3.70 -4.52
C THR A 86 -19.83 3.04 -5.85
N GLY A 87 -20.66 2.09 -6.29
CA GLY A 87 -20.54 1.42 -7.58
C GLY A 87 -19.24 0.64 -7.72
N LEU A 88 -18.83 -0.06 -6.67
CA LEU A 88 -17.56 -0.81 -6.67
C LEU A 88 -17.63 -2.03 -7.61
N ARG A 89 -16.53 -2.28 -8.28
CA ARG A 89 -16.23 -3.58 -8.91
C ARG A 89 -16.06 -4.64 -7.81
N GLU A 90 -16.24 -5.89 -8.17
CA GLU A 90 -15.76 -6.99 -7.35
C GLU A 90 -14.23 -6.98 -7.30
N TYR A 91 -13.66 -7.19 -6.12
CA TYR A 91 -12.22 -7.22 -5.89
C TYR A 91 -11.87 -8.16 -4.73
N GLU A 92 -10.68 -8.69 -4.76
CA GLU A 92 -10.16 -9.51 -3.68
C GLU A 92 -9.79 -8.65 -2.46
N LYS A 93 -10.03 -9.20 -1.27
CA LYS A 93 -9.75 -8.54 0.00
C LYS A 93 -8.50 -9.10 0.63
N SER A 94 -7.54 -8.23 0.88
CA SER A 94 -6.29 -8.60 1.52
C SER A 94 -6.45 -8.80 3.03
N ASN A 95 -5.78 -9.81 3.59
CA ASN A 95 -5.67 -9.96 5.03
C ASN A 95 -4.79 -8.86 5.65
N TRP A 96 -3.88 -8.26 4.89
CA TRP A 96 -3.07 -7.13 5.30
C TRP A 96 -3.91 -5.87 5.63
N CYS A 97 -5.10 -5.74 5.05
CA CYS A 97 -6.06 -4.67 5.35
C CYS A 97 -6.97 -4.96 6.56
N LYS A 98 -6.80 -6.09 7.25
CA LYS A 98 -7.63 -6.52 8.38
C LYS A 98 -6.86 -6.44 9.69
N LYS A 99 -7.24 -5.53 10.59
CA LYS A 99 -6.56 -5.31 11.89
C LYS A 99 -6.35 -6.61 12.70
N ALA A 100 -7.31 -7.53 12.66
CA ALA A 100 -7.22 -8.79 13.40
C ALA A 100 -6.26 -9.83 12.76
N LYS A 101 -5.82 -9.60 11.51
CA LYS A 101 -5.02 -10.57 10.75
C LYS A 101 -3.63 -10.06 10.41
N VAL A 102 -3.45 -8.76 10.22
CA VAL A 102 -2.22 -8.15 9.69
C VAL A 102 -0.96 -8.51 10.49
N ALA A 103 -1.06 -8.66 11.81
CA ALA A 103 0.10 -9.05 12.63
C ALA A 103 0.58 -10.47 12.29
N ASN A 104 -0.36 -11.39 12.12
CA ASN A 104 -0.05 -12.77 11.74
C ASN A 104 0.47 -12.87 10.30
N GLU A 105 -0.08 -12.07 9.38
CA GLU A 105 0.42 -12.00 8.00
C GLU A 105 1.87 -11.52 7.96
N LEU A 106 2.18 -10.43 8.69
CA LEU A 106 3.54 -9.91 8.78
C LEU A 106 4.49 -10.95 9.40
N GLU A 107 4.12 -11.54 10.53
CA GLU A 107 4.96 -12.53 11.21
C GLU A 107 5.23 -13.75 10.34
N THR A 108 4.20 -14.24 9.64
CA THR A 108 4.33 -15.39 8.72
C THR A 108 5.26 -15.06 7.57
N LEU A 109 5.13 -13.86 6.98
CA LEU A 109 6.01 -13.40 5.91
C LEU A 109 7.47 -13.32 6.39
N ILE A 110 7.72 -12.63 7.53
CA ILE A 110 9.07 -12.47 8.08
C ILE A 110 9.70 -13.83 8.41
N ARG A 111 8.94 -14.74 9.01
CA ARG A 111 9.41 -16.09 9.35
C ARG A 111 9.88 -16.85 8.12
N ASN A 112 9.10 -16.80 7.04
CA ASN A 112 9.36 -17.56 5.82
C ASN A 112 10.34 -16.89 4.86
N ALA A 113 10.60 -15.58 5.02
CA ALA A 113 11.51 -14.84 4.16
C ALA A 113 12.95 -15.37 4.26
N ASN A 114 13.54 -15.79 3.14
CA ASN A 114 14.95 -16.17 3.00
C ASN A 114 15.76 -15.01 2.44
N PHE A 115 15.93 -13.96 3.29
CA PHE A 115 16.64 -12.73 2.95
C PHE A 115 17.50 -12.31 4.13
N GLU A 116 18.71 -11.81 3.85
CA GLU A 116 19.63 -11.32 4.89
C GLU A 116 19.10 -10.03 5.52
N TRP A 117 18.61 -9.10 4.70
CA TRP A 117 18.09 -7.82 5.15
C TRP A 117 16.63 -7.66 4.76
N ILE A 118 15.80 -7.30 5.75
CA ILE A 118 14.39 -6.99 5.51
C ILE A 118 14.11 -5.56 5.97
N PHE A 119 13.57 -4.76 5.05
CA PHE A 119 13.14 -3.39 5.28
C PHE A 119 11.63 -3.32 5.16
N LEU A 120 10.97 -2.77 6.17
CA LEU A 120 9.53 -2.53 6.15
C LEU A 120 9.25 -1.04 6.30
N SER A 121 8.65 -0.44 5.27
CA SER A 121 8.08 0.89 5.33
C SER A 121 6.70 0.83 6.00
N TYR A 122 6.49 1.64 7.01
CA TYR A 122 5.23 1.73 7.74
C TYR A 122 5.07 3.10 8.39
N ASN A 123 3.87 3.43 8.91
CA ASN A 123 3.70 4.71 9.58
C ASN A 123 2.96 4.58 10.92
N ASN A 124 2.94 5.67 11.69
CA ASN A 124 2.33 5.71 13.01
C ASN A 124 0.79 5.67 13.01
N GLU A 125 0.16 5.70 11.86
CA GLU A 125 -1.31 5.63 11.70
C GLU A 125 -1.77 4.26 11.18
N GLY A 126 -0.83 3.35 10.99
CA GLY A 126 -1.08 2.01 10.46
C GLY A 126 -1.88 1.10 11.39
N LEU A 127 -2.31 -0.03 10.84
CA LEU A 127 -3.05 -1.05 11.60
C LEU A 127 -2.20 -1.69 12.70
N LEU A 128 -0.88 -1.77 12.50
CA LEU A 128 0.09 -2.24 13.49
C LEU A 128 0.76 -1.06 14.16
N GLY A 129 0.85 -1.11 15.48
CA GLY A 129 1.67 -0.18 16.24
C GLY A 129 3.15 -0.50 16.14
N LEU A 130 4.00 0.51 16.37
CA LEU A 130 5.46 0.39 16.35
C LEU A 130 5.97 -0.78 17.19
N GLU A 131 5.49 -0.90 18.43
CA GLU A 131 5.93 -1.95 19.37
C GLU A 131 5.49 -3.36 18.93
N GLN A 132 4.38 -3.48 18.22
CA GLN A 132 3.95 -4.75 17.66
C GLN A 132 4.89 -5.22 16.52
N ILE A 133 5.27 -4.29 15.63
CA ILE A 133 6.21 -4.60 14.56
C ILE A 133 7.58 -4.93 15.14
N ARG A 134 8.08 -4.11 16.10
CA ARG A 134 9.32 -4.37 16.80
C ARG A 134 9.35 -5.77 17.41
N ALA A 135 8.32 -6.13 18.18
CA ALA A 135 8.24 -7.43 18.85
C ALA A 135 8.20 -8.62 17.87
N ILE A 136 7.66 -8.43 16.66
CA ILE A 136 7.72 -9.44 15.60
C ILE A 136 9.15 -9.55 15.09
N PHE A 137 9.79 -8.43 14.72
CA PHE A 137 11.11 -8.40 14.11
C PHE A 137 12.19 -8.96 15.04
N GLU A 138 12.17 -8.56 16.32
CA GLU A 138 13.16 -9.01 17.33
C GLU A 138 13.16 -10.53 17.59
N ARG A 139 12.12 -11.26 17.16
CA ARG A 139 12.10 -12.73 17.21
C ARG A 139 12.95 -13.38 16.13
N TYR A 140 13.25 -12.66 15.06
CA TYR A 140 13.86 -13.23 13.86
C TYR A 140 15.26 -12.69 13.56
N GLY A 141 15.76 -11.72 14.33
CA GLY A 141 17.10 -11.18 14.16
C GLY A 141 17.32 -9.84 14.84
N ILE A 142 18.30 -9.10 14.38
CA ILE A 142 18.69 -7.80 14.93
C ILE A 142 17.79 -6.71 14.34
N TYR A 143 17.04 -6.06 15.23
CA TYR A 143 16.10 -4.99 14.83
C TYR A 143 16.74 -3.60 14.96
N GLN A 144 16.47 -2.75 13.98
CA GLN A 144 16.77 -1.32 13.99
C GLN A 144 15.57 -0.52 13.49
N LEU A 145 15.48 0.76 13.90
CA LEU A 145 14.42 1.67 13.49
C LEU A 145 15.02 2.98 12.98
N LYS A 146 14.54 3.42 11.83
CA LYS A 146 14.68 4.81 11.35
C LYS A 146 13.31 5.44 11.30
N SER A 147 13.23 6.74 11.57
CA SER A 147 11.96 7.47 11.51
C SER A 147 12.16 8.85 10.91
N GLN A 148 11.16 9.31 10.19
CA GLN A 148 11.13 10.63 9.61
C GLN A 148 9.75 11.26 9.78
N LYS A 149 9.70 12.50 10.22
CA LYS A 149 8.46 13.26 10.27
C LYS A 149 8.14 13.76 8.87
N TYR A 150 6.95 13.39 8.39
CA TYR A 150 6.47 13.75 7.07
C TYR A 150 5.26 14.68 7.17
N GLN A 151 5.25 15.76 6.39
CA GLN A 151 4.08 16.62 6.31
C GLN A 151 2.97 15.92 5.54
N ARG A 152 1.80 15.80 6.14
CA ARG A 152 0.67 15.15 5.50
C ARG A 152 0.27 15.90 4.23
N PHE A 153 0.12 15.19 3.12
CA PHE A 153 -0.43 15.76 1.90
C PHE A 153 -1.89 16.16 2.15
N LYS A 154 -2.16 17.45 2.13
CA LYS A 154 -3.53 17.99 2.28
C LYS A 154 -4.24 17.93 0.93
N ALA A 155 -4.91 16.83 0.66
CA ALA A 155 -5.78 16.73 -0.52
C ALA A 155 -6.98 17.67 -0.47
N ASP A 156 -7.36 18.16 0.72
CA ASP A 156 -8.48 19.07 0.95
C ASP A 156 -8.06 20.15 1.96
N SER A 157 -7.93 21.39 1.48
CA SER A 157 -7.52 22.55 2.29
C SER A 157 -8.53 22.92 3.39
N ASN A 158 -9.76 22.42 3.31
CA ASN A 158 -10.87 22.78 4.23
C ASN A 158 -11.09 21.75 5.35
N ARG A 159 -10.33 20.64 5.40
CA ARG A 159 -10.42 19.69 6.51
C ARG A 159 -9.37 20.02 7.57
N THR A 160 -9.84 20.39 8.75
CA THR A 160 -9.02 20.43 9.97
C THR A 160 -8.68 19.01 10.37
N HIS A 161 -7.44 18.58 10.12
CA HIS A 161 -6.91 17.33 10.64
C HIS A 161 -6.40 17.55 12.07
N LYS A 162 -6.66 16.60 12.96
CA LYS A 162 -6.17 16.63 14.37
C LYS A 162 -4.63 16.66 14.47
N GLN A 163 -3.93 16.25 13.42
CA GLN A 163 -2.46 16.29 13.33
C GLN A 163 -2.03 16.66 11.91
N ASP A 164 -1.13 17.64 11.79
CA ASP A 164 -0.61 18.14 10.50
C ASP A 164 0.55 17.29 9.93
N SER A 165 1.02 16.30 10.67
CA SER A 165 2.15 15.47 10.27
C SER A 165 1.94 14.00 10.63
N THR A 166 2.53 13.13 9.85
CA THR A 166 2.64 11.70 10.11
C THR A 166 4.12 11.34 10.36
N ILE A 167 4.38 10.27 11.08
CA ILE A 167 5.73 9.74 11.25
C ILE A 167 5.84 8.49 10.39
N GLU A 168 6.74 8.54 9.42
CA GLU A 168 7.10 7.38 8.61
C GLU A 168 8.24 6.63 9.29
N TYR A 169 8.11 5.33 9.34
CA TYR A 169 9.07 4.40 9.92
C TYR A 169 9.69 3.53 8.84
N LEU A 170 10.98 3.31 8.95
CA LEU A 170 11.67 2.23 8.27
C LEU A 170 12.14 1.25 9.34
N HIS A 171 11.45 0.12 9.44
CA HIS A 171 11.86 -1.00 10.28
C HIS A 171 12.88 -1.82 9.51
N ILE A 172 13.98 -2.16 10.15
CA ILE A 172 15.10 -2.87 9.56
C ILE A 172 15.35 -4.12 10.39
N LEU A 173 15.41 -5.25 9.74
CA LEU A 173 15.78 -6.53 10.32
C LEU A 173 17.00 -7.09 9.60
N HIS A 174 17.98 -7.52 10.34
CA HIS A 174 19.08 -8.34 9.88
C HIS A 174 18.91 -9.73 10.49
N LYS A 175 18.61 -10.72 9.65
CA LYS A 175 18.40 -12.12 10.02
C LYS A 175 19.71 -12.83 10.32
#